data_dd43eac82f4f912be0a9b8be3c29a92a
#
_entry.id   dd43eac82f4f912be0a9b8be3c29a92a
#
_cell.length_a   1.000
_cell.length_b   1.000
_cell.length_c   1.000
_cell.angle_alpha   90.00
_cell.angle_beta   90.00
_cell.angle_gamma   90.00
#
_symmetry.space_group_name_H-M   'P 1'
#
loop_
_entity.id
_entity.type
_entity.pdbx_description
1 polymer ?
#
loop_
_entity_poly.entity_id
_entity_poly.type
_entity_poly.pdbx_seq_one_letter_code
_entity_poly.pdbx_strand_id
1 'polypeptide(L)'
;DPHRAYEARREERRTSYDYQEHLQNLRLLSAVEGNSEPKPHEIYNAVIMVAYDEGLETLVPSVEAVRDTTFPNERIIFVLGYEERGGEKMEQNARELKEKFKGVFKDFILVKHPDNLKGEIVGKGPNLTYAGEHLAQYVEKKRLRKENVIVTSLDSDNRMSKKYLDYVTYEFCVRPDRQHYAYQPISIFTNNIWEAAAPMRVIAVSNSFFNIISAMRPHLLKNFASHSQPLAALEAMDFWSKRTIVEDGHQYWRSLFYFEGKYEVVPIRVPIYQDAVIAGSTWETLKAQFVQLRRWDYGASDVAYVGTYLFSKERKVPFLQLFPKFMRLLDGHITLAYMAPIVAFGGWVPKLMNASARGAVAFNLPNVVGWIQTFASIGLIITVLVSLGMLPQRPDHVKKKNKFSMVIQWILMPVVAIVYQS
;
A
#
# COMPACT_ATOMS: atom_id res chain seq x y z
N ASP A 1 6.22 -26.71 -17.09
CA ASP A 1 5.62 -27.89 -16.44
C ASP A 1 5.74 -27.75 -14.92
N PRO A 2 4.62 -27.60 -14.18
CA PRO A 2 4.61 -27.46 -12.72
C PRO A 2 5.28 -28.62 -11.99
N HIS A 3 5.17 -29.83 -12.52
CA HIS A 3 5.80 -31.02 -11.97
C HIS A 3 7.33 -30.96 -12.02
N ARG A 4 7.93 -30.56 -13.14
CA ARG A 4 9.38 -30.38 -13.25
C ARG A 4 9.90 -29.25 -12.36
N ALA A 5 9.18 -28.15 -12.28
CA ALA A 5 9.51 -27.05 -11.35
C ALA A 5 9.44 -27.53 -9.89
N TYR A 6 8.46 -28.33 -9.54
CA TYR A 6 8.32 -28.92 -8.21
C TYR A 6 9.51 -29.85 -7.87
N GLU A 7 9.88 -30.77 -8.76
CA GLU A 7 10.99 -31.72 -8.55
C GLU A 7 12.34 -30.96 -8.45
N ALA A 8 12.62 -30.03 -9.35
CA ALA A 8 13.85 -29.24 -9.33
C ALA A 8 14.00 -28.45 -8.02
N ARG A 9 12.91 -27.88 -7.50
CA ARG A 9 12.94 -27.14 -6.25
C ARG A 9 12.92 -28.01 -4.98
N ARG A 10 12.55 -29.28 -5.09
CA ARG A 10 12.66 -30.24 -4.00
C ARG A 10 14.11 -30.57 -3.66
N GLU A 11 15.02 -30.47 -4.59
CA GLU A 11 16.45 -30.72 -4.41
C GLU A 11 17.16 -29.50 -3.77
N GLU A 12 16.67 -28.29 -3.96
CA GLU A 12 17.17 -27.11 -3.27
C GLU A 12 16.77 -27.13 -1.80
N ARG A 13 17.51 -26.53 -0.92
CA ARG A 13 17.15 -26.45 0.50
C ARG A 13 15.95 -25.56 0.75
N ARG A 14 14.98 -26.08 1.31
CA ARG A 14 13.57 -25.82 1.31
C ARG A 14 12.98 -25.50 2.66
N THR A 15 13.74 -24.88 3.54
CA THR A 15 13.31 -24.41 4.85
C THR A 15 12.77 -23.00 4.85
N SER A 16 12.87 -22.27 3.71
CA SER A 16 12.31 -20.93 3.61
C SER A 16 10.79 -20.97 3.51
N TYR A 17 10.14 -19.98 4.10
CA TYR A 17 8.69 -19.82 4.04
C TYR A 17 8.20 -19.70 2.57
N ASP A 18 8.90 -18.91 1.75
CA ASP A 18 8.57 -18.72 0.33
C ASP A 18 8.57 -20.01 -0.46
N TYR A 19 9.50 -20.92 -0.15
CA TYR A 19 9.56 -22.22 -0.80
C TYR A 19 8.36 -23.10 -0.41
N GLN A 20 7.95 -23.13 0.84
CA GLN A 20 6.81 -23.92 1.29
C GLN A 20 5.51 -23.40 0.66
N GLU A 21 5.34 -22.08 0.59
CA GLU A 21 4.21 -21.47 -0.10
C GLU A 21 4.21 -21.78 -1.60
N HIS A 22 5.37 -21.71 -2.25
CA HIS A 22 5.50 -22.10 -3.65
C HIS A 22 5.11 -23.57 -3.88
N LEU A 23 5.54 -24.49 -3.02
CA LEU A 23 5.13 -25.89 -3.10
C LEU A 23 3.61 -26.06 -2.92
N GLN A 24 3.02 -25.34 -2.00
CA GLN A 24 1.57 -25.36 -1.81
C GLN A 24 0.84 -24.85 -3.05
N ASN A 25 1.29 -23.76 -3.62
CA ASN A 25 0.71 -23.17 -4.84
C ASN A 25 0.85 -24.14 -6.05
N LEU A 26 1.99 -24.80 -6.20
CA LEU A 26 2.17 -25.81 -7.24
C LEU A 26 1.25 -27.03 -7.06
N ARG A 27 1.00 -27.44 -5.83
CA ARG A 27 0.03 -28.51 -5.52
C ARG A 27 -1.40 -28.06 -5.87
N LEU A 28 -1.78 -26.83 -5.51
CA LEU A 28 -3.09 -26.30 -5.88
C LEU A 28 -3.25 -26.23 -7.39
N LEU A 29 -2.23 -25.73 -8.10
CA LEU A 29 -2.25 -25.68 -9.56
C LEU A 29 -2.31 -27.08 -10.22
N SER A 30 -1.61 -28.07 -9.66
CA SER A 30 -1.65 -29.45 -10.18
C SER A 30 -2.97 -30.17 -9.87
N ALA A 31 -3.71 -29.73 -8.86
CA ALA A 31 -5.01 -30.29 -8.48
C ALA A 31 -6.17 -29.73 -9.32
N VAL A 32 -5.95 -28.65 -10.09
CA VAL A 32 -6.98 -28.09 -10.97
C VAL A 32 -7.13 -28.99 -12.18
N GLU A 33 -8.30 -29.61 -12.31
CA GLU A 33 -8.65 -30.45 -13.46
C GLU A 33 -8.98 -29.60 -14.70
N GLY A 34 -8.28 -29.84 -15.79
CA GLY A 34 -8.59 -29.29 -17.11
C GLY A 34 -7.82 -28.01 -17.47
N ASN A 35 -7.98 -27.55 -18.72
CA ASN A 35 -7.33 -26.36 -19.30
C ASN A 35 -8.09 -25.05 -19.03
N SER A 36 -8.88 -24.98 -17.97
CA SER A 36 -9.73 -23.81 -17.67
C SER A 36 -8.97 -22.63 -17.08
N GLU A 37 -7.76 -22.84 -16.57
CA GLU A 37 -6.96 -21.82 -15.93
C GLU A 37 -6.19 -20.97 -16.97
N PRO A 38 -6.15 -19.62 -16.79
CA PRO A 38 -5.38 -18.79 -17.69
C PRO A 38 -3.89 -19.09 -17.55
N LYS A 39 -3.24 -19.23 -18.68
CA LYS A 39 -1.77 -19.37 -18.70
C LYS A 39 -1.11 -18.00 -18.50
N PRO A 40 0.07 -17.94 -17.87
CA PRO A 40 0.74 -16.65 -17.63
C PRO A 40 0.91 -15.79 -18.89
N HIS A 41 1.08 -16.41 -20.06
CA HIS A 41 1.20 -15.71 -21.35
C HIS A 41 -0.14 -15.18 -21.90
N GLU A 42 -1.28 -15.50 -21.28
CA GLU A 42 -2.59 -14.94 -21.62
C GLU A 42 -2.94 -13.73 -20.78
N ILE A 43 -2.17 -13.48 -19.70
CA ILE A 43 -2.41 -12.37 -18.78
C ILE A 43 -1.84 -11.06 -19.33
N TYR A 44 -2.59 -10.00 -19.13
CA TYR A 44 -2.16 -8.61 -19.32
C TYR A 44 -2.11 -7.91 -17.98
N ASN A 45 -1.03 -7.18 -17.72
CA ASN A 45 -0.95 -6.27 -16.58
C ASN A 45 -1.24 -4.85 -17.06
N ALA A 46 -2.27 -4.23 -16.54
CA ALA A 46 -2.56 -2.82 -16.75
C ALA A 46 -2.04 -2.04 -15.53
N VAL A 47 -1.21 -1.03 -15.76
CA VAL A 47 -0.72 -0.14 -14.70
C VAL A 47 -1.40 1.20 -14.88
N ILE A 48 -2.25 1.60 -13.93
CA ILE A 48 -2.87 2.91 -13.89
C ILE A 48 -2.06 3.77 -12.93
N MET A 49 -1.34 4.73 -13.45
CA MET A 49 -0.68 5.78 -12.68
C MET A 49 -1.52 7.05 -12.79
N VAL A 50 -1.77 7.70 -11.65
CA VAL A 50 -2.53 8.95 -11.63
C VAL A 50 -1.63 10.10 -11.17
N ALA A 51 -1.81 11.25 -11.81
CA ALA A 51 -1.03 12.44 -11.58
C ALA A 51 -1.93 13.70 -11.56
N TYR A 52 -1.47 14.73 -10.84
CA TYR A 52 -2.16 16.02 -10.74
C TYR A 52 -1.26 17.18 -11.19
N ASP A 53 -0.11 17.38 -10.56
CA ASP A 53 0.83 18.48 -10.82
C ASP A 53 2.30 18.02 -10.78
N GLU A 54 2.53 16.70 -10.76
CA GLU A 54 3.87 16.13 -10.66
C GLU A 54 4.68 16.42 -11.93
N GLY A 55 5.96 16.72 -11.71
CA GLY A 55 6.92 16.94 -12.79
C GLY A 55 7.47 15.64 -13.37
N LEU A 56 8.14 15.76 -14.51
CA LEU A 56 8.77 14.61 -15.18
C LEU A 56 9.84 13.94 -14.31
N GLU A 57 10.49 14.68 -13.39
CA GLU A 57 11.46 14.17 -12.44
C GLU A 57 10.86 13.11 -11.48
N THR A 58 9.56 13.19 -11.22
CA THR A 58 8.82 12.19 -10.43
C THR A 58 8.23 11.09 -11.31
N LEU A 59 7.59 11.47 -12.42
CA LEU A 59 6.85 10.56 -13.28
C LEU A 59 7.77 9.60 -14.05
N VAL A 60 8.87 10.09 -14.61
CA VAL A 60 9.76 9.28 -15.46
C VAL A 60 10.35 8.09 -14.73
N PRO A 61 10.94 8.23 -13.51
CA PRO A 61 11.50 7.08 -12.79
C PRO A 61 10.46 6.01 -12.47
N SER A 62 9.21 6.40 -12.23
CA SER A 62 8.11 5.47 -11.93
C SER A 62 7.71 4.67 -13.16
N VAL A 63 7.62 5.29 -14.34
CA VAL A 63 7.36 4.59 -15.61
C VAL A 63 8.55 3.72 -16.02
N GLU A 64 9.78 4.20 -15.80
CA GLU A 64 11.00 3.40 -16.03
C GLU A 64 11.02 2.14 -15.17
N ALA A 65 10.61 2.23 -13.91
CA ALA A 65 10.50 1.07 -13.03
C ALA A 65 9.48 0.03 -13.55
N VAL A 66 8.39 0.46 -14.19
CA VAL A 66 7.44 -0.44 -14.85
C VAL A 66 8.05 -1.07 -16.10
N ARG A 67 8.73 -0.29 -16.95
CA ARG A 67 9.44 -0.76 -18.14
C ARG A 67 10.49 -1.81 -17.80
N ASP A 68 11.22 -1.60 -16.71
CA ASP A 68 12.35 -2.43 -16.31
C ASP A 68 11.94 -3.68 -15.52
N THR A 69 10.62 -3.96 -15.43
CA THR A 69 10.13 -5.23 -14.87
C THR A 69 10.53 -6.41 -15.78
N THR A 70 10.61 -7.60 -15.20
CA THR A 70 10.89 -8.84 -15.94
C THR A 70 9.67 -9.37 -16.70
N PHE A 71 8.50 -8.80 -16.45
CA PHE A 71 7.26 -9.11 -17.17
C PHE A 71 7.32 -8.54 -18.61
N PRO A 72 6.84 -9.27 -19.63
CA PRO A 72 6.92 -8.81 -21.03
C PRO A 72 6.20 -7.48 -21.26
N ASN A 73 6.93 -6.46 -21.70
CA ASN A 73 6.40 -5.11 -21.91
C ASN A 73 5.25 -5.06 -22.94
N GLU A 74 5.28 -5.93 -23.94
CA GLU A 74 4.19 -6.08 -24.94
C GLU A 74 2.88 -6.62 -24.36
N ARG A 75 2.87 -6.96 -23.06
CA ARG A 75 1.70 -7.38 -22.29
C ARG A 75 1.35 -6.40 -21.17
N ILE A 76 2.07 -5.28 -21.09
CA ILE A 76 1.78 -4.19 -20.17
C ILE A 76 0.96 -3.12 -20.90
N ILE A 77 -0.20 -2.76 -20.36
CA ILE A 77 -1.00 -1.61 -20.78
C ILE A 77 -0.75 -0.50 -19.75
N PHE A 78 -0.05 0.55 -20.16
CA PHE A 78 0.20 1.68 -19.27
C PHE A 78 -0.85 2.77 -19.47
N VAL A 79 -1.50 3.19 -18.37
CA VAL A 79 -2.52 4.25 -18.38
C VAL A 79 -2.05 5.37 -17.47
N LEU A 80 -1.86 6.55 -18.02
CA LEU A 80 -1.63 7.76 -17.25
C LEU A 80 -2.94 8.54 -17.16
N GLY A 81 -3.58 8.49 -15.98
CA GLY A 81 -4.69 9.37 -15.64
C GLY A 81 -4.16 10.68 -15.08
N TYR A 82 -4.46 11.80 -15.73
CA TYR A 82 -4.04 13.11 -15.23
C TYR A 82 -5.21 14.08 -15.14
N GLU A 83 -5.17 14.92 -14.11
CA GLU A 83 -6.27 15.81 -13.84
C GLU A 83 -6.19 17.09 -14.68
N GLU A 84 -7.33 17.53 -15.24
CA GLU A 84 -7.43 18.80 -15.98
C GLU A 84 -6.99 20.00 -15.13
N ARG A 85 -7.22 19.93 -13.79
CA ARG A 85 -6.78 20.94 -12.82
C ARG A 85 -5.26 21.13 -12.75
N GLY A 86 -4.47 20.15 -13.22
CA GLY A 86 -3.01 20.27 -13.33
C GLY A 86 -2.56 21.24 -14.44
N GLY A 87 -3.51 21.73 -15.27
CA GLY A 87 -3.30 22.74 -16.28
C GLY A 87 -2.43 22.29 -17.46
N GLU A 88 -2.01 23.26 -18.25
CA GLU A 88 -1.23 23.00 -19.48
C GLU A 88 0.11 22.30 -19.21
N LYS A 89 0.77 22.62 -18.10
CA LYS A 89 2.04 22.00 -17.72
C LYS A 89 1.88 20.50 -17.54
N MET A 90 0.83 20.06 -16.83
CA MET A 90 0.58 18.62 -16.62
C MET A 90 0.24 17.94 -17.95
N GLU A 91 -0.55 18.58 -18.80
CA GLU A 91 -0.87 18.04 -20.12
C GLU A 91 0.38 17.91 -21.01
N GLN A 92 1.29 18.88 -20.97
CA GLN A 92 2.58 18.81 -21.66
C GLN A 92 3.42 17.65 -21.10
N ASN A 93 3.57 17.53 -19.78
CA ASN A 93 4.30 16.44 -19.14
C ASN A 93 3.73 15.08 -19.56
N ALA A 94 2.41 14.94 -19.61
CA ALA A 94 1.75 13.70 -20.02
C ALA A 94 2.06 13.34 -21.48
N ARG A 95 2.05 14.32 -22.39
CA ARG A 95 2.39 14.12 -23.80
C ARG A 95 3.88 13.76 -23.99
N GLU A 96 4.78 14.45 -23.29
CA GLU A 96 6.22 14.16 -23.32
C GLU A 96 6.50 12.76 -22.77
N LEU A 97 5.84 12.37 -21.69
CA LEU A 97 5.98 11.03 -21.12
C LEU A 97 5.51 9.95 -22.11
N LYS A 98 4.37 10.15 -22.75
CA LYS A 98 3.87 9.23 -23.80
C LYS A 98 4.84 9.10 -24.97
N GLU A 99 5.38 10.20 -25.46
CA GLU A 99 6.33 10.17 -26.58
C GLU A 99 7.66 9.49 -26.18
N LYS A 100 8.16 9.75 -24.95
CA LYS A 100 9.36 9.11 -24.41
C LYS A 100 9.23 7.57 -24.34
N PHE A 101 8.06 7.06 -24.00
CA PHE A 101 7.81 5.62 -23.84
C PHE A 101 7.00 5.00 -24.98
N LYS A 102 6.96 5.67 -26.14
CA LYS A 102 6.29 5.17 -27.33
C LYS A 102 6.86 3.85 -27.81
N GLY A 103 5.98 2.87 -28.00
CA GLY A 103 6.37 1.53 -28.47
C GLY A 103 7.07 0.66 -27.41
N VAL A 104 7.18 1.13 -26.16
CA VAL A 104 7.75 0.34 -25.05
C VAL A 104 6.73 -0.67 -24.52
N PHE A 105 5.52 -0.22 -24.28
CA PHE A 105 4.43 -1.04 -23.74
C PHE A 105 3.51 -1.53 -24.86
N LYS A 106 2.59 -2.46 -24.55
CA LYS A 106 1.52 -2.84 -25.48
C LYS A 106 0.76 -1.61 -25.98
N ASP A 107 0.43 -0.72 -25.06
CA ASP A 107 -0.08 0.62 -25.35
C ASP A 107 0.22 1.57 -24.17
N PHE A 108 0.33 2.88 -24.49
CA PHE A 108 0.45 3.94 -23.50
C PHE A 108 -0.74 4.90 -23.69
N ILE A 109 -1.70 4.81 -22.78
CA ILE A 109 -2.98 5.50 -22.85
C ILE A 109 -2.91 6.75 -21.97
N LEU A 110 -3.27 7.92 -22.53
CA LEU A 110 -3.48 9.14 -21.76
C LEU A 110 -4.97 9.29 -21.49
N VAL A 111 -5.32 9.54 -20.24
CA VAL A 111 -6.69 9.81 -19.82
C VAL A 111 -6.71 11.12 -19.05
N LYS A 112 -7.31 12.16 -19.64
CA LYS A 112 -7.50 13.46 -19.00
C LYS A 112 -8.79 13.42 -18.19
N HIS A 113 -8.69 13.46 -16.87
CA HIS A 113 -9.84 13.51 -15.98
C HIS A 113 -10.39 14.94 -15.92
N PRO A 114 -11.66 15.18 -16.33
CA PRO A 114 -12.23 16.53 -16.34
C PRO A 114 -12.39 17.06 -14.91
N ASP A 115 -12.29 18.39 -14.77
CA ASP A 115 -12.56 19.07 -13.50
C ASP A 115 -14.08 19.14 -13.23
N ASN A 116 -14.43 19.24 -11.95
CA ASN A 116 -15.78 19.51 -11.46
C ASN A 116 -16.88 18.54 -11.90
N LEU A 117 -16.56 17.25 -12.05
CA LEU A 117 -17.58 16.22 -12.31
C LEU A 117 -18.54 16.07 -11.12
N LYS A 118 -19.84 16.11 -11.41
CA LYS A 118 -20.88 16.03 -10.38
C LYS A 118 -20.84 14.70 -9.62
N GLY A 119 -20.77 14.78 -8.30
CA GLY A 119 -20.79 13.61 -7.42
C GLY A 119 -19.43 13.04 -7.08
N GLU A 120 -18.36 13.68 -7.55
CA GLU A 120 -16.97 13.33 -7.25
C GLU A 120 -16.35 14.35 -6.28
N ILE A 121 -15.46 13.86 -5.43
CA ILE A 121 -14.61 14.73 -4.61
C ILE A 121 -13.28 14.97 -5.33
N VAL A 122 -12.57 16.00 -4.92
CA VAL A 122 -11.19 16.22 -5.36
C VAL A 122 -10.28 15.17 -4.72
N GLY A 123 -9.68 14.28 -5.53
CA GLY A 123 -8.81 13.24 -5.01
C GLY A 123 -8.42 12.18 -6.04
N LYS A 124 -7.59 11.25 -5.60
CA LYS A 124 -7.06 10.17 -6.43
C LYS A 124 -8.14 9.19 -6.92
N GLY A 125 -9.12 8.86 -6.07
CA GLY A 125 -10.15 7.86 -6.37
C GLY A 125 -10.96 8.15 -7.63
N PRO A 126 -11.51 9.37 -7.83
CA PRO A 126 -12.19 9.74 -9.08
C PRO A 126 -11.31 9.58 -10.32
N ASN A 127 -10.06 10.07 -10.28
CA ASN A 127 -9.12 9.95 -11.40
C ASN A 127 -8.80 8.47 -11.72
N LEU A 128 -8.55 7.64 -10.69
CA LEU A 128 -8.36 6.19 -10.87
C LEU A 128 -9.58 5.53 -11.51
N THR A 129 -10.79 5.87 -11.06
CA THR A 129 -12.03 5.30 -11.60
C THR A 129 -12.21 5.71 -13.05
N TYR A 130 -12.04 6.99 -13.37
CA TYR A 130 -12.16 7.49 -14.73
C TYR A 130 -11.14 6.84 -15.68
N ALA A 131 -9.89 6.68 -15.23
CA ALA A 131 -8.86 5.96 -15.97
C ALA A 131 -9.19 4.47 -16.12
N GLY A 132 -9.78 3.85 -15.10
CA GLY A 132 -10.24 2.46 -15.11
C GLY A 132 -11.36 2.21 -16.10
N GLU A 133 -12.36 3.11 -16.17
CA GLU A 133 -13.45 3.07 -17.15
C GLU A 133 -12.90 3.13 -18.59
N HIS A 134 -11.93 4.01 -18.85
CA HIS A 134 -11.27 4.12 -20.17
C HIS A 134 -10.43 2.87 -20.50
N LEU A 135 -9.77 2.28 -19.49
CA LEU A 135 -9.08 0.99 -19.66
C LEU A 135 -10.05 -0.13 -20.02
N ALA A 136 -11.22 -0.21 -19.37
CA ALA A 136 -12.23 -1.22 -19.69
C ALA A 136 -12.74 -1.09 -21.13
N GLN A 137 -13.03 0.13 -21.57
CA GLN A 137 -13.39 0.42 -22.97
C GLN A 137 -12.28 0.04 -23.96
N TYR A 138 -11.01 0.31 -23.61
CA TYR A 138 -9.87 -0.10 -24.42
C TYR A 138 -9.78 -1.63 -24.55
N VAL A 139 -9.91 -2.36 -23.42
CA VAL A 139 -9.85 -3.82 -23.36
C VAL A 139 -10.95 -4.44 -24.23
N GLU A 140 -12.17 -3.91 -24.16
CA GLU A 140 -13.30 -4.31 -24.99
C GLU A 140 -13.02 -4.04 -26.49
N LYS A 141 -12.59 -2.83 -26.83
CA LYS A 141 -12.26 -2.44 -28.20
C LYS A 141 -11.17 -3.32 -28.83
N LYS A 142 -10.18 -3.75 -28.01
CA LYS A 142 -9.11 -4.64 -28.44
C LYS A 142 -9.50 -6.12 -28.38
N ARG A 143 -10.71 -6.45 -27.96
CA ARG A 143 -11.23 -7.80 -27.79
C ARG A 143 -10.36 -8.66 -26.88
N LEU A 144 -9.77 -8.07 -25.84
CA LEU A 144 -9.04 -8.78 -24.81
C LEU A 144 -10.04 -9.34 -23.78
N ARG A 145 -9.75 -10.50 -23.21
CA ARG A 145 -10.56 -11.06 -22.12
C ARG A 145 -10.32 -10.27 -20.84
N LYS A 146 -11.32 -9.53 -20.34
CA LYS A 146 -11.20 -8.70 -19.15
C LYS A 146 -10.87 -9.52 -17.89
N GLU A 147 -11.27 -10.78 -17.85
CA GLU A 147 -10.95 -11.73 -16.78
C GLU A 147 -9.45 -12.04 -16.71
N ASN A 148 -8.70 -11.78 -17.79
CA ASN A 148 -7.25 -12.00 -17.89
C ASN A 148 -6.45 -10.69 -17.79
N VAL A 149 -7.08 -9.59 -17.36
CA VAL A 149 -6.41 -8.30 -17.13
C VAL A 149 -6.34 -8.02 -15.65
N ILE A 150 -5.12 -7.81 -15.15
CA ILE A 150 -4.84 -7.40 -13.76
C ILE A 150 -4.50 -5.92 -13.78
N VAL A 151 -5.17 -5.14 -12.94
CA VAL A 151 -4.97 -3.69 -12.84
C VAL A 151 -4.19 -3.37 -11.57
N THR A 152 -3.05 -2.73 -11.71
CA THR A 152 -2.27 -2.16 -10.60
C THR A 152 -2.50 -0.65 -10.56
N SER A 153 -3.06 -0.15 -9.45
CA SER A 153 -3.05 1.29 -9.16
C SER A 153 -1.65 1.68 -8.69
N LEU A 154 -1.01 2.66 -9.30
CA LEU A 154 0.34 3.10 -8.97
C LEU A 154 0.34 4.59 -8.64
N ASP A 155 0.94 4.98 -7.52
CA ASP A 155 1.18 6.39 -7.22
C ASP A 155 2.32 6.92 -8.11
N SER A 156 2.29 8.21 -8.41
CA SER A 156 3.22 8.86 -9.33
C SER A 156 4.69 8.79 -8.91
N ASP A 157 4.95 8.67 -7.61
CA ASP A 157 6.29 8.55 -7.00
C ASP A 157 6.72 7.09 -6.72
N ASN A 158 5.87 6.12 -7.06
CA ASN A 158 6.09 4.74 -6.71
C ASN A 158 6.91 4.00 -7.78
N ARG A 159 7.94 3.28 -7.33
CA ARG A 159 8.83 2.48 -8.18
C ARG A 159 8.67 1.00 -7.84
N MET A 160 8.07 0.24 -8.73
CA MET A 160 7.89 -1.19 -8.51
C MET A 160 9.18 -1.98 -8.71
N SER A 161 9.34 -3.05 -7.94
CA SER A 161 10.44 -3.99 -8.12
C SER A 161 10.32 -4.74 -9.44
N LYS A 162 11.46 -5.13 -10.01
CA LYS A 162 11.53 -5.82 -11.31
C LYS A 162 10.63 -7.05 -11.43
N LYS A 163 10.41 -7.79 -10.34
CA LYS A 163 9.62 -9.03 -10.32
C LYS A 163 8.18 -8.85 -9.85
N TYR A 164 7.72 -7.61 -9.64
CA TYR A 164 6.40 -7.38 -9.06
C TYR A 164 5.28 -7.93 -9.94
N LEU A 165 5.26 -7.57 -11.22
CA LEU A 165 4.21 -8.00 -12.15
C LEU A 165 4.23 -9.52 -12.41
N ASP A 166 5.41 -10.14 -12.41
CA ASP A 166 5.52 -11.61 -12.52
C ASP A 166 4.90 -12.30 -11.31
N TYR A 167 5.20 -11.79 -10.11
CA TYR A 167 4.69 -12.38 -8.88
C TYR A 167 3.17 -12.21 -8.76
N VAL A 168 2.65 -11.04 -9.10
CA VAL A 168 1.20 -10.80 -9.17
C VAL A 168 0.54 -11.74 -10.19
N THR A 169 1.12 -11.88 -11.38
CA THR A 169 0.62 -12.78 -12.43
C THR A 169 0.64 -14.23 -11.96
N TYR A 170 1.71 -14.66 -11.28
CA TYR A 170 1.82 -16.01 -10.71
C TYR A 170 0.71 -16.26 -9.68
N GLU A 171 0.56 -15.37 -8.69
CA GLU A 171 -0.47 -15.49 -7.65
C GLU A 171 -1.89 -15.49 -8.24
N PHE A 172 -2.12 -14.68 -9.26
CA PHE A 172 -3.39 -14.67 -9.98
C PHE A 172 -3.67 -16.00 -10.68
N CYS A 173 -2.70 -16.58 -11.36
CA CYS A 173 -2.88 -17.83 -12.11
C CYS A 173 -3.11 -19.06 -11.22
N VAL A 174 -2.47 -19.11 -10.05
CA VAL A 174 -2.55 -20.28 -9.14
C VAL A 174 -3.80 -20.30 -8.26
N ARG A 175 -4.60 -19.22 -8.23
CA ARG A 175 -5.79 -19.13 -7.38
C ARG A 175 -7.07 -19.44 -8.16
N PRO A 176 -7.89 -20.40 -7.71
CA PRO A 176 -9.12 -20.75 -8.42
C PRO A 176 -10.12 -19.58 -8.47
N ASP A 177 -10.35 -18.89 -7.33
CA ASP A 177 -11.31 -17.78 -7.23
C ASP A 177 -10.62 -16.41 -7.43
N ARG A 178 -9.69 -16.32 -8.39
CA ARG A 178 -8.78 -15.19 -8.63
C ARG A 178 -9.45 -13.82 -8.75
N GLN A 179 -10.73 -13.76 -9.13
CA GLN A 179 -11.49 -12.52 -9.21
C GLN A 179 -11.87 -11.95 -7.83
N HIS A 180 -11.77 -12.75 -6.77
CA HIS A 180 -12.10 -12.35 -5.40
C HIS A 180 -10.88 -11.91 -4.58
N TYR A 181 -9.75 -11.67 -5.24
CA TYR A 181 -8.51 -11.29 -4.54
C TYR A 181 -8.02 -9.91 -4.97
N ALA A 182 -7.37 -9.22 -4.02
CA ALA A 182 -6.40 -8.18 -4.33
C ALA A 182 -5.00 -8.67 -4.00
N TYR A 183 -4.01 -8.04 -4.60
CA TYR A 183 -2.60 -8.36 -4.47
C TYR A 183 -1.89 -7.12 -3.94
N GLN A 184 -1.45 -7.18 -2.68
CA GLN A 184 -0.86 -6.05 -1.98
C GLN A 184 0.66 -6.19 -1.86
N PRO A 185 1.45 -5.31 -2.48
CA PRO A 185 2.91 -5.29 -2.31
C PRO A 185 3.29 -4.75 -0.93
N ILE A 186 4.56 -4.95 -0.58
CA ILE A 186 5.16 -4.30 0.59
C ILE A 186 5.62 -2.90 0.18
N SER A 187 4.97 -1.86 0.68
CA SER A 187 5.40 -0.47 0.45
C SER A 187 6.60 -0.14 1.34
N ILE A 188 7.72 0.26 0.71
CA ILE A 188 8.98 0.60 1.36
C ILE A 188 9.36 2.04 1.00
N PHE A 189 9.43 2.92 1.99
CA PHE A 189 9.67 4.35 1.82
C PHE A 189 11.18 4.65 1.83
N THR A 190 11.87 4.36 0.72
CA THR A 190 13.34 4.47 0.66
C THR A 190 13.89 5.16 -0.59
N ASN A 191 13.05 5.57 -1.56
CA ASN A 191 13.55 6.16 -2.81
C ASN A 191 14.48 7.35 -2.58
N ASN A 192 14.10 8.27 -1.69
CA ASN A 192 14.80 9.51 -1.36
C ASN A 192 15.21 9.58 0.13
N ILE A 193 15.36 8.43 0.79
CA ILE A 193 15.59 8.35 2.25
C ILE A 193 16.87 9.07 2.69
N TRP A 194 17.89 9.15 1.82
CA TRP A 194 19.15 9.80 2.12
C TRP A 194 19.05 11.33 2.16
N GLU A 195 18.13 11.90 1.40
CA GLU A 195 17.84 13.33 1.29
C GLU A 195 16.85 13.81 2.36
N ALA A 196 15.99 12.91 2.83
CA ALA A 196 14.92 13.23 3.78
C ALA A 196 15.48 13.71 5.14
N ALA A 197 14.75 14.61 5.79
CA ALA A 197 15.05 15.08 7.15
C ALA A 197 14.90 13.95 8.19
N ALA A 198 15.60 14.02 9.32
CA ALA A 198 15.61 12.97 10.34
C ALA A 198 14.19 12.55 10.82
N PRO A 199 13.25 13.44 11.15
CA PRO A 199 11.89 13.04 11.52
C PRO A 199 11.17 12.29 10.40
N MET A 200 11.34 12.73 9.16
CA MET A 200 10.73 12.09 7.97
C MET A 200 11.28 10.69 7.75
N ARG A 201 12.58 10.49 7.97
CA ARG A 201 13.20 9.15 7.91
C ARG A 201 12.62 8.20 8.95
N VAL A 202 12.40 8.69 10.18
CA VAL A 202 11.77 7.88 11.24
C VAL A 202 10.37 7.47 10.83
N ILE A 203 9.55 8.39 10.31
CA ILE A 203 8.19 8.11 9.84
C ILE A 203 8.23 7.11 8.66
N ALA A 204 9.05 7.38 7.66
CA ALA A 204 9.19 6.54 6.46
C ALA A 204 9.56 5.09 6.81
N VAL A 205 10.54 4.91 7.69
CA VAL A 205 10.95 3.59 8.16
C VAL A 205 9.87 2.93 9.00
N SER A 206 9.19 3.66 9.89
CA SER A 206 8.07 3.13 10.69
C SER A 206 6.94 2.63 9.80
N ASN A 207 6.57 3.38 8.76
CA ASN A 207 5.57 2.97 7.78
C ASN A 207 6.02 1.74 6.99
N SER A 208 7.29 1.67 6.60
CA SER A 208 7.86 0.47 5.96
C SER A 208 7.73 -0.77 6.84
N PHE A 209 8.04 -0.65 8.14
CA PHE A 209 7.84 -1.74 9.10
C PHE A 209 6.39 -2.14 9.25
N PHE A 210 5.48 -1.19 9.32
CA PHE A 210 4.05 -1.48 9.38
C PHE A 210 3.60 -2.32 8.17
N ASN A 211 4.05 -1.97 6.96
CA ASN A 211 3.72 -2.72 5.75
C ASN A 211 4.34 -4.13 5.75
N ILE A 212 5.59 -4.29 6.20
CA ILE A 212 6.23 -5.60 6.34
C ILE A 212 5.46 -6.49 7.31
N ILE A 213 5.14 -5.98 8.50
CA ILE A 213 4.41 -6.73 9.53
C ILE A 213 2.99 -7.08 9.03
N SER A 214 2.34 -6.18 8.31
CA SER A 214 1.03 -6.42 7.71
C SER A 214 1.08 -7.53 6.68
N ALA A 215 2.10 -7.57 5.82
CA ALA A 215 2.31 -8.63 4.83
C ALA A 215 2.60 -10.01 5.47
N MET A 216 3.18 -10.03 6.69
CA MET A 216 3.38 -11.26 7.46
C MET A 216 2.09 -11.80 8.11
N ARG A 217 1.00 -11.03 8.07
CA ARG A 217 -0.30 -11.38 8.65
C ARG A 217 -1.41 -11.32 7.59
N PRO A 218 -1.43 -12.24 6.61
CA PRO A 218 -2.35 -12.17 5.46
C PRO A 218 -3.83 -12.05 5.87
N HIS A 219 -4.23 -12.75 6.94
CA HIS A 219 -5.61 -12.72 7.47
C HIS A 219 -6.05 -11.34 8.02
N LEU A 220 -5.12 -10.40 8.19
CA LEU A 220 -5.36 -9.03 8.65
C LEU A 220 -5.08 -7.99 7.56
N LEU A 221 -4.46 -8.42 6.47
CA LEU A 221 -4.04 -7.52 5.40
C LEU A 221 -5.25 -6.86 4.74
N LYS A 222 -5.11 -5.58 4.44
CA LYS A 222 -6.06 -4.77 3.69
C LYS A 222 -5.37 -4.18 2.49
N ASN A 223 -6.14 -3.56 1.61
CA ASN A 223 -5.60 -2.77 0.52
C ASN A 223 -4.95 -1.49 1.06
N PHE A 224 -3.81 -1.17 0.51
CA PHE A 224 -3.11 0.11 0.64
C PHE A 224 -2.78 0.61 -0.77
N ALA A 225 -2.10 1.74 -0.86
CA ALA A 225 -1.61 2.28 -2.13
C ALA A 225 -0.86 1.22 -2.95
N SER A 226 -0.97 1.32 -4.27
CA SER A 226 -0.26 0.48 -5.24
C SER A 226 -0.60 -1.01 -5.20
N HIS A 227 -1.85 -1.34 -4.87
CA HIS A 227 -2.34 -2.73 -4.96
C HIS A 227 -2.82 -3.08 -6.37
N SER A 228 -2.92 -4.38 -6.64
CA SER A 228 -3.47 -4.91 -7.88
C SER A 228 -4.80 -5.62 -7.64
N GLN A 229 -5.73 -5.47 -8.58
CA GLN A 229 -7.02 -6.18 -8.61
C GLN A 229 -7.37 -6.60 -10.05
N PRO A 230 -8.15 -7.67 -10.25
CA PRO A 230 -8.64 -8.04 -11.58
C PRO A 230 -9.57 -6.96 -12.16
N LEU A 231 -9.42 -6.67 -13.45
CA LEU A 231 -10.26 -5.69 -14.14
C LEU A 231 -11.75 -6.04 -14.09
N ALA A 232 -12.08 -7.31 -14.29
CA ALA A 232 -13.48 -7.76 -14.23
C ALA A 232 -14.10 -7.52 -12.85
N ALA A 233 -13.34 -7.70 -11.77
CA ALA A 233 -13.79 -7.41 -10.42
C ALA A 233 -13.97 -5.91 -10.18
N LEU A 234 -13.03 -5.09 -10.65
CA LEU A 234 -13.11 -3.63 -10.54
C LEU A 234 -14.32 -3.08 -11.28
N GLU A 235 -14.52 -3.49 -12.53
CA GLU A 235 -15.68 -3.07 -13.33
C GLU A 235 -17.00 -3.47 -12.68
N ALA A 236 -17.10 -4.70 -12.16
CA ALA A 236 -18.30 -5.19 -11.48
C ALA A 236 -18.66 -4.39 -10.22
N MET A 237 -17.68 -3.76 -9.57
CA MET A 237 -17.86 -2.93 -8.38
C MET A 237 -17.90 -1.42 -8.68
N ASP A 238 -17.99 -1.02 -9.94
CA ASP A 238 -17.89 0.38 -10.35
C ASP A 238 -16.56 1.02 -9.89
N PHE A 239 -15.45 0.32 -10.11
CA PHE A 239 -14.07 0.71 -9.82
C PHE A 239 -13.83 1.19 -8.37
N TRP A 240 -13.09 2.29 -8.17
CA TRP A 240 -12.82 2.84 -6.84
C TRP A 240 -13.90 3.85 -6.42
N SER A 241 -13.95 4.15 -5.14
CA SER A 241 -14.89 5.15 -4.63
C SER A 241 -14.51 6.56 -5.11
N LYS A 242 -15.48 7.26 -5.68
CA LYS A 242 -15.36 8.67 -6.07
C LYS A 242 -15.67 9.65 -4.92
N ARG A 243 -15.95 9.13 -3.69
CA ARG A 243 -16.45 9.91 -2.54
C ARG A 243 -15.57 9.84 -1.30
N THR A 244 -14.38 9.31 -1.40
CA THR A 244 -13.42 9.26 -0.29
C THR A 244 -12.02 9.62 -0.76
N ILE A 245 -11.23 10.22 0.13
CA ILE A 245 -9.82 10.55 -0.12
C ILE A 245 -8.85 9.41 0.26
N VAL A 246 -9.39 8.30 0.78
CA VAL A 246 -8.65 7.08 1.17
C VAL A 246 -9.23 5.88 0.39
N GLU A 247 -9.31 6.04 -0.91
CA GLU A 247 -9.96 5.11 -1.83
C GLU A 247 -9.36 3.70 -1.77
N ASP A 248 -8.07 3.58 -1.48
CA ASP A 248 -7.33 2.32 -1.40
C ASP A 248 -7.77 1.45 -0.20
N GLY A 249 -7.75 2.01 1.01
CA GLY A 249 -8.25 1.34 2.21
C GLY A 249 -9.75 1.07 2.15
N HIS A 250 -10.51 2.04 1.65
CA HIS A 250 -11.96 1.91 1.45
C HIS A 250 -12.32 0.81 0.45
N GLN A 251 -11.49 0.59 -0.57
CA GLN A 251 -11.69 -0.46 -1.58
C GLN A 251 -11.73 -1.86 -0.96
N TYR A 252 -10.95 -2.13 0.10
CA TYR A 252 -11.04 -3.40 0.82
C TYR A 252 -12.46 -3.69 1.33
N TRP A 253 -13.11 -2.69 1.94
CA TRP A 253 -14.46 -2.85 2.49
C TRP A 253 -15.51 -2.97 1.39
N ARG A 254 -15.40 -2.17 0.33
CA ARG A 254 -16.29 -2.28 -0.84
C ARG A 254 -16.22 -3.67 -1.46
N SER A 255 -15.00 -4.18 -1.69
CA SER A 255 -14.79 -5.51 -2.24
C SER A 255 -15.31 -6.62 -1.31
N LEU A 256 -15.03 -6.51 -0.01
CA LEU A 256 -15.53 -7.48 0.98
C LEU A 256 -17.07 -7.56 0.99
N PHE A 257 -17.73 -6.40 0.86
CA PHE A 257 -19.20 -6.36 0.85
C PHE A 257 -19.77 -6.83 -0.48
N TYR A 258 -19.16 -6.43 -1.59
CA TYR A 258 -19.57 -6.85 -2.92
C TYR A 258 -19.50 -8.37 -3.10
N PHE A 259 -18.40 -8.98 -2.69
CA PHE A 259 -18.19 -10.43 -2.74
C PHE A 259 -18.74 -11.18 -1.52
N GLU A 260 -19.64 -10.56 -0.75
CA GLU A 260 -20.37 -11.18 0.36
C GLU A 260 -19.47 -11.87 1.39
N GLY A 261 -18.29 -11.29 1.64
CA GLY A 261 -17.29 -11.81 2.58
C GLY A 261 -16.27 -12.77 1.96
N LYS A 262 -16.38 -13.12 0.69
CA LYS A 262 -15.44 -13.99 -0.04
C LYS A 262 -14.33 -13.20 -0.72
N TYR A 263 -13.78 -12.23 -0.03
CA TYR A 263 -12.71 -11.38 -0.54
C TYR A 263 -11.51 -11.42 0.39
N GLU A 264 -10.34 -11.59 -0.19
CA GLU A 264 -9.07 -11.64 0.54
C GLU A 264 -8.00 -10.79 -0.14
N VAL A 265 -6.99 -10.39 0.62
CA VAL A 265 -5.83 -9.66 0.13
C VAL A 265 -4.59 -10.55 0.25
N VAL A 266 -3.99 -10.82 -0.88
CA VAL A 266 -2.79 -11.66 -0.99
C VAL A 266 -1.55 -10.77 -0.82
N PRO A 267 -0.66 -11.06 0.13
CA PRO A 267 0.60 -10.33 0.25
C PRO A 267 1.54 -10.70 -0.90
N ILE A 268 1.95 -9.70 -1.66
CA ILE A 268 3.04 -9.82 -2.64
C ILE A 268 4.33 -9.44 -1.92
N ARG A 269 5.19 -10.43 -1.66
CA ARG A 269 6.44 -10.24 -0.90
C ARG A 269 7.57 -9.62 -1.72
N VAL A 270 7.19 -8.83 -2.69
CA VAL A 270 8.08 -8.03 -3.51
C VAL A 270 7.73 -6.57 -3.29
N PRO A 271 8.70 -5.70 -2.99
CA PRO A 271 8.41 -4.33 -2.61
C PRO A 271 8.00 -3.45 -3.80
N ILE A 272 7.22 -2.42 -3.47
CA ILE A 272 7.13 -1.18 -4.25
C ILE A 272 7.76 -0.08 -3.38
N TYR A 273 8.71 0.64 -3.98
CA TYR A 273 9.45 1.69 -3.29
C TYR A 273 8.75 3.03 -3.46
N GLN A 274 8.66 3.79 -2.37
CA GLN A 274 7.97 5.07 -2.28
C GLN A 274 8.90 6.16 -1.77
N ASP A 275 8.52 7.40 -2.00
CA ASP A 275 9.26 8.56 -1.50
C ASP A 275 8.88 8.87 -0.03
N ALA A 276 9.87 9.25 0.77
CA ALA A 276 9.62 9.99 1.99
C ALA A 276 9.26 11.43 1.65
N VAL A 277 8.42 12.07 2.47
CA VAL A 277 8.00 13.46 2.22
C VAL A 277 9.18 14.42 2.28
N ILE A 278 9.36 15.18 1.21
CA ILE A 278 10.32 16.28 1.10
C ILE A 278 9.62 17.47 0.44
N ALA A 279 9.77 18.65 1.02
CA ALA A 279 9.31 19.93 0.46
C ALA A 279 10.45 20.96 0.44
N GLY A 280 10.18 22.16 -0.04
CA GLY A 280 11.18 23.21 -0.28
C GLY A 280 12.00 23.62 0.95
N SER A 281 11.46 23.48 2.17
CA SER A 281 12.14 23.76 3.44
C SER A 281 11.81 22.70 4.49
N THR A 282 12.59 22.65 5.58
CA THR A 282 12.31 21.74 6.69
C THR A 282 10.93 21.98 7.30
N TRP A 283 10.50 23.22 7.45
CA TRP A 283 9.18 23.55 7.99
C TRP A 283 8.05 23.14 7.07
N GLU A 284 8.20 23.40 5.78
CA GLU A 284 7.22 22.93 4.77
C GLU A 284 7.14 21.42 4.71
N THR A 285 8.27 20.72 4.84
CA THR A 285 8.33 19.26 4.92
C THR A 285 7.56 18.73 6.13
N LEU A 286 7.76 19.32 7.33
CA LEU A 286 7.04 18.95 8.54
C LEU A 286 5.53 19.15 8.37
N LYS A 287 5.13 20.29 7.78
CA LYS A 287 3.73 20.60 7.49
C LYS A 287 3.12 19.66 6.46
N ALA A 288 3.84 19.38 5.38
CA ALA A 288 3.39 18.45 4.34
C ALA A 288 3.19 17.03 4.89
N GLN A 289 4.11 16.57 5.75
CA GLN A 289 3.98 15.27 6.42
C GLN A 289 2.74 15.22 7.31
N PHE A 290 2.48 16.27 8.09
CA PHE A 290 1.28 16.35 8.93
C PHE A 290 0.00 16.28 8.07
N VAL A 291 -0.04 17.02 6.97
CA VAL A 291 -1.18 16.99 6.04
C VAL A 291 -1.37 15.60 5.43
N GLN A 292 -0.28 14.92 5.05
CA GLN A 292 -0.34 13.56 4.51
C GLN A 292 -0.92 12.58 5.54
N LEU A 293 -0.41 12.58 6.77
CA LEU A 293 -0.89 11.67 7.81
C LEU A 293 -2.34 11.95 8.20
N ARG A 294 -2.72 13.23 8.36
CA ARG A 294 -4.12 13.62 8.57
C ARG A 294 -5.05 13.12 7.46
N ARG A 295 -4.56 13.10 6.20
CA ARG A 295 -5.32 12.52 5.09
C ARG A 295 -5.48 11.00 5.25
N TRP A 296 -4.45 10.30 5.70
CA TRP A 296 -4.53 8.86 5.95
C TRP A 296 -5.47 8.51 7.12
N ASP A 297 -5.45 9.33 8.18
CA ASP A 297 -6.33 9.17 9.34
C ASP A 297 -7.81 9.35 8.98
N TYR A 298 -8.12 9.99 7.86
CA TYR A 298 -9.48 10.03 7.34
C TYR A 298 -10.05 8.63 7.04
N GLY A 299 -9.21 7.61 6.98
CA GLY A 299 -9.62 6.20 6.98
C GLY A 299 -10.51 5.80 8.16
N ALA A 300 -10.53 6.58 9.25
CA ALA A 300 -11.49 6.45 10.35
C ALA A 300 -12.96 6.58 9.89
N SER A 301 -13.22 7.24 8.76
CA SER A 301 -14.57 7.30 8.16
C SER A 301 -15.13 5.92 7.80
N ASP A 302 -14.25 4.93 7.56
CA ASP A 302 -14.66 3.56 7.32
C ASP A 302 -15.30 2.90 8.55
N VAL A 303 -15.06 3.40 9.76
CA VAL A 303 -15.74 2.92 10.97
C VAL A 303 -17.26 3.14 10.83
N ALA A 304 -17.68 4.32 10.38
CA ALA A 304 -19.10 4.61 10.15
C ALA A 304 -19.66 3.79 8.98
N TYR A 305 -18.91 3.68 7.89
CA TYR A 305 -19.31 2.91 6.71
C TYR A 305 -19.51 1.42 7.03
N VAL A 306 -18.53 0.80 7.67
CA VAL A 306 -18.57 -0.62 8.06
C VAL A 306 -19.60 -0.87 9.17
N GLY A 307 -19.69 0.03 10.15
CA GLY A 307 -20.66 -0.06 11.24
C GLY A 307 -22.09 0.01 10.72
N THR A 308 -22.41 0.94 9.82
CA THR A 308 -23.72 1.04 9.19
C THR A 308 -24.08 -0.25 8.44
N TYR A 309 -23.16 -0.80 7.67
CA TYR A 309 -23.38 -2.07 6.96
C TYR A 309 -23.53 -3.26 7.93
N LEU A 310 -22.70 -3.32 8.99
CA LEU A 310 -22.71 -4.39 9.99
C LEU A 310 -24.09 -4.55 10.67
N PHE A 311 -24.74 -3.43 10.96
CA PHE A 311 -26.06 -3.41 11.64
C PHE A 311 -27.22 -3.28 10.66
N SER A 312 -26.98 -3.25 9.35
CA SER A 312 -28.02 -3.21 8.32
C SER A 312 -28.72 -4.56 8.19
N LYS A 313 -30.02 -4.51 7.85
CA LYS A 313 -30.79 -5.69 7.44
C LYS A 313 -30.37 -6.23 6.07
N GLU A 314 -29.73 -5.41 5.26
CA GLU A 314 -29.26 -5.76 3.91
C GLU A 314 -27.86 -6.41 3.93
N ARG A 315 -27.29 -6.61 5.13
CA ARG A 315 -25.98 -7.25 5.28
C ARG A 315 -25.98 -8.66 4.71
N LYS A 316 -25.11 -8.91 3.74
CA LYS A 316 -24.87 -10.23 3.14
C LYS A 316 -23.69 -10.95 3.78
N VAL A 317 -22.69 -10.20 4.29
CA VAL A 317 -21.56 -10.78 5.03
C VAL A 317 -22.02 -11.29 6.39
N PRO A 318 -21.73 -12.54 6.79
CA PRO A 318 -22.12 -13.07 8.09
C PRO A 318 -21.62 -12.19 9.25
N PHE A 319 -22.49 -11.99 10.27
CA PHE A 319 -22.16 -11.13 11.43
C PHE A 319 -20.87 -11.57 12.14
N LEU A 320 -20.74 -12.87 12.41
CA LEU A 320 -19.56 -13.42 13.09
C LEU A 320 -18.25 -13.26 12.30
N GLN A 321 -18.32 -13.12 10.98
CA GLN A 321 -17.17 -12.84 10.14
C GLN A 321 -16.83 -11.34 10.13
N LEU A 322 -17.84 -10.47 10.08
CA LEU A 322 -17.65 -9.03 9.93
C LEU A 322 -17.37 -8.32 11.26
N PHE A 323 -18.03 -8.75 12.36
CA PHE A 323 -17.91 -8.11 13.66
C PHE A 323 -16.46 -8.05 14.20
N PRO A 324 -15.65 -9.12 14.16
CA PRO A 324 -14.25 -9.06 14.58
C PRO A 324 -13.41 -8.12 13.70
N LYS A 325 -13.71 -8.05 12.39
CA LYS A 325 -13.05 -7.11 11.45
C LYS A 325 -13.41 -5.65 11.78
N PHE A 326 -14.67 -5.39 12.12
CA PHE A 326 -15.14 -4.08 12.57
C PHE A 326 -14.50 -3.66 13.89
N MET A 327 -14.50 -4.54 14.90
CA MET A 327 -13.86 -4.26 16.19
C MET A 327 -12.36 -3.95 16.04
N ARG A 328 -11.68 -4.65 15.13
CA ARG A 328 -10.27 -4.37 14.83
C ARG A 328 -10.07 -3.05 14.10
N LEU A 329 -10.99 -2.66 13.20
CA LEU A 329 -10.96 -1.35 12.55
C LEU A 329 -11.08 -0.26 13.59
N LEU A 330 -12.04 -0.37 14.49
CA LEU A 330 -12.28 0.57 15.58
C LEU A 330 -11.08 0.64 16.53
N ASP A 331 -10.61 -0.51 17.01
CA ASP A 331 -9.43 -0.61 17.87
C ASP A 331 -8.18 0.00 17.22
N GLY A 332 -7.95 -0.23 15.93
CA GLY A 332 -6.82 0.33 15.21
C GLY A 332 -6.81 1.86 15.23
N HIS A 333 -7.94 2.50 14.98
CA HIS A 333 -8.02 3.98 15.00
C HIS A 333 -7.96 4.54 16.44
N ILE A 334 -8.60 3.88 17.41
CA ILE A 334 -8.50 4.27 18.83
C ILE A 334 -7.04 4.15 19.31
N THR A 335 -6.39 3.02 19.03
CA THR A 335 -5.01 2.78 19.43
C THR A 335 -4.07 3.81 18.80
N LEU A 336 -4.24 4.09 17.51
CA LEU A 336 -3.42 5.07 16.81
C LEU A 336 -3.55 6.46 17.44
N ALA A 337 -4.79 6.89 17.76
CA ALA A 337 -5.06 8.21 18.32
C ALA A 337 -4.58 8.39 19.77
N TYR A 338 -4.62 7.35 20.60
CA TYR A 338 -4.45 7.53 22.04
C TYR A 338 -3.25 6.80 22.65
N MET A 339 -2.70 5.79 22.01
CA MET A 339 -1.69 4.92 22.63
C MET A 339 -0.42 5.69 22.98
N ALA A 340 0.11 6.53 22.07
CA ALA A 340 1.36 7.24 22.32
C ALA A 340 1.23 8.26 23.48
N PRO A 341 0.18 9.11 23.56
CA PRO A 341 -0.07 9.95 24.75
C PRO A 341 -0.28 9.15 26.03
N ILE A 342 -1.04 8.05 25.99
CA ILE A 342 -1.28 7.22 27.17
C ILE A 342 0.03 6.60 27.68
N VAL A 343 0.85 6.04 26.79
CA VAL A 343 2.14 5.46 27.17
C VAL A 343 3.10 6.52 27.70
N ALA A 344 3.11 7.73 27.10
CA ALA A 344 3.98 8.81 27.55
C ALA A 344 3.57 9.43 28.89
N PHE A 345 2.28 9.63 29.09
CA PHE A 345 1.78 10.47 30.19
C PHE A 345 0.79 9.75 31.13
N GLY A 346 0.18 8.63 30.71
CA GLY A 346 -0.90 7.96 31.45
C GLY A 346 -0.51 7.55 32.86
N GLY A 347 0.74 7.19 33.11
CA GLY A 347 1.25 6.84 34.45
C GLY A 347 1.16 8.01 35.45
N TRP A 348 1.12 9.26 34.97
CA TRP A 348 1.05 10.45 35.82
C TRP A 348 -0.36 10.97 36.05
N VAL A 349 -1.35 10.53 35.25
CA VAL A 349 -2.73 11.02 35.32
C VAL A 349 -3.34 10.90 36.71
N PRO A 350 -3.24 9.78 37.47
CA PRO A 350 -3.81 9.70 38.82
C PRO A 350 -3.26 10.75 39.79
N LYS A 351 -1.95 11.06 39.70
CA LYS A 351 -1.31 12.07 40.52
C LYS A 351 -1.70 13.50 40.14
N LEU A 352 -1.90 13.74 38.83
CA LEU A 352 -2.33 15.05 38.32
C LEU A 352 -3.78 15.33 38.65
N MET A 353 -4.66 14.35 38.61
CA MET A 353 -6.09 14.49 38.92
C MET A 353 -6.34 14.54 40.43
N ASN A 354 -5.54 13.90 41.25
CA ASN A 354 -5.65 13.94 42.70
C ASN A 354 -4.27 13.91 43.35
N ALA A 355 -3.77 15.09 43.69
CA ALA A 355 -2.46 15.24 44.34
C ALA A 355 -2.40 14.53 45.73
N SER A 356 -3.55 14.29 46.34
CA SER A 356 -3.68 13.58 47.64
C SER A 356 -3.81 12.07 47.48
N ALA A 357 -3.80 11.51 46.23
CA ALA A 357 -3.89 10.09 46.00
C ALA A 357 -2.67 9.36 46.58
N ARG A 358 -2.84 8.74 47.76
CA ARG A 358 -1.79 7.99 48.46
C ARG A 358 -1.90 6.46 48.26
N GLY A 359 -2.78 6.02 47.38
CA GLY A 359 -2.93 4.59 47.07
C GLY A 359 -1.67 4.00 46.43
N ALA A 360 -1.33 2.77 46.82
CA ALA A 360 -0.14 2.07 46.27
C ALA A 360 -0.12 2.02 44.74
N VAL A 361 -1.27 1.87 44.09
CA VAL A 361 -1.41 1.88 42.63
C VAL A 361 -1.03 3.22 42.03
N ALA A 362 -1.60 4.33 42.54
CA ALA A 362 -1.32 5.67 42.03
C ALA A 362 0.15 6.06 42.24
N PHE A 363 0.78 5.58 43.31
CA PHE A 363 2.18 5.84 43.59
C PHE A 363 3.13 5.04 42.66
N ASN A 364 2.83 3.78 42.42
CA ASN A 364 3.72 2.88 41.65
C ASN A 364 3.45 2.91 40.13
N LEU A 365 2.31 3.42 39.65
CA LEU A 365 1.96 3.40 38.23
C LEU A 365 3.02 4.06 37.33
N PRO A 366 3.64 5.21 37.66
CA PRO A 366 4.72 5.77 36.86
C PRO A 366 5.94 4.85 36.72
N ASN A 367 6.28 4.13 37.81
CA ASN A 367 7.38 3.17 37.79
C ASN A 367 7.08 1.95 36.91
N VAL A 368 5.86 1.41 37.00
CA VAL A 368 5.42 0.29 36.14
C VAL A 368 5.44 0.68 34.69
N VAL A 369 4.92 1.87 34.33
CA VAL A 369 4.99 2.40 32.97
C VAL A 369 6.45 2.58 32.52
N GLY A 370 7.31 3.10 33.39
CA GLY A 370 8.76 3.24 33.12
C GLY A 370 9.43 1.89 32.81
N TRP A 371 9.11 0.83 33.55
CA TRP A 371 9.61 -0.51 33.25
C TRP A 371 9.12 -1.02 31.89
N ILE A 372 7.84 -0.83 31.55
CA ILE A 372 7.26 -1.22 30.26
C ILE A 372 8.00 -0.49 29.13
N GLN A 373 8.23 0.82 29.28
CA GLN A 373 8.98 1.63 28.30
C GLN A 373 10.42 1.15 28.15
N THR A 374 11.07 0.75 29.26
CA THR A 374 12.45 0.21 29.23
C THR A 374 12.52 -1.09 28.45
N PHE A 375 11.57 -2.02 28.67
CA PHE A 375 11.49 -3.25 27.88
C PHE A 375 11.17 -2.98 26.41
N ALA A 376 10.26 -2.04 26.12
CA ALA A 376 9.95 -1.63 24.75
C ALA A 376 11.17 -1.05 24.01
N SER A 377 12.13 -0.43 24.73
CA SER A 377 13.36 0.10 24.14
C SER A 377 14.25 -0.99 23.53
N ILE A 378 14.14 -2.24 23.96
CA ILE A 378 14.82 -3.39 23.33
C ILE A 378 14.30 -3.56 21.90
N GLY A 379 12.98 -3.45 21.72
CA GLY A 379 12.35 -3.48 20.37
C GLY A 379 12.85 -2.36 19.47
N LEU A 380 13.11 -1.17 20.04
CA LEU A 380 13.68 -0.06 19.29
C LEU A 380 15.08 -0.39 18.74
N ILE A 381 15.93 -1.04 19.55
CA ILE A 381 17.27 -1.46 19.10
C ILE A 381 17.16 -2.40 17.89
N ILE A 382 16.30 -3.40 17.97
CA ILE A 382 16.04 -4.33 16.86
C ILE A 382 15.54 -3.57 15.62
N THR A 383 14.62 -2.65 15.82
CA THR A 383 14.08 -1.80 14.73
C THR A 383 15.21 -0.99 14.06
N VAL A 384 16.13 -0.41 14.83
CA VAL A 384 17.29 0.32 14.29
C VAL A 384 18.16 -0.60 13.44
N LEU A 385 18.50 -1.79 13.95
CA LEU A 385 19.34 -2.75 13.22
C LEU A 385 18.70 -3.18 11.89
N VAL A 386 17.42 -3.52 11.90
CA VAL A 386 16.69 -3.91 10.69
C VAL A 386 16.58 -2.73 9.73
N SER A 387 16.30 -1.52 10.23
CA SER A 387 16.20 -0.32 9.39
C SER A 387 17.51 -0.01 8.65
N LEU A 388 18.65 -0.20 9.30
CA LEU A 388 19.96 -0.04 8.66
C LEU A 388 20.18 -1.06 7.54
N GLY A 389 19.67 -2.29 7.72
CA GLY A 389 19.73 -3.34 6.70
C GLY A 389 18.82 -3.09 5.49
N MET A 390 17.76 -2.29 5.66
CA MET A 390 16.82 -1.92 4.59
C MET A 390 17.27 -0.71 3.77
N LEU A 391 18.29 0.02 4.21
CA LEU A 391 18.75 1.21 3.49
C LEU A 391 19.28 0.84 2.11
N PRO A 392 18.89 1.58 1.06
CA PRO A 392 19.44 1.41 -0.27
C PRO A 392 20.94 1.79 -0.27
N GLN A 393 21.63 1.41 -1.34
CA GLN A 393 23.03 1.83 -1.51
C GLN A 393 23.12 3.35 -1.39
N ARG A 394 24.11 3.77 -0.62
CA ARG A 394 24.32 5.20 -0.37
C ARG A 394 24.83 5.87 -1.65
N PRO A 395 24.16 6.92 -2.14
CA PRO A 395 24.65 7.71 -3.26
C PRO A 395 26.01 8.37 -2.96
N ASP A 396 26.85 8.56 -3.96
CA ASP A 396 28.20 9.10 -3.79
C ASP A 396 28.21 10.53 -3.23
N HIS A 397 27.21 11.33 -3.54
CA HIS A 397 27.05 12.70 -3.04
C HIS A 397 26.73 12.77 -1.54
N VAL A 398 26.29 11.66 -0.92
CA VAL A 398 25.92 11.61 0.50
C VAL A 398 27.16 11.32 1.37
N LYS A 399 27.50 12.22 2.29
CA LYS A 399 28.68 12.11 3.16
C LYS A 399 28.58 10.90 4.12
N LYS A 400 29.69 10.23 4.40
CA LYS A 400 29.79 9.11 5.38
C LYS A 400 29.23 9.45 6.77
N LYS A 401 29.36 10.71 7.19
CA LYS A 401 28.82 11.22 8.46
C LYS A 401 27.32 10.99 8.64
N ASN A 402 26.59 10.90 7.56
CA ASN A 402 25.13 10.70 7.61
C ASN A 402 24.73 9.29 8.10
N LYS A 403 25.62 8.29 8.03
CA LYS A 403 25.32 6.96 8.61
C LYS A 403 25.12 7.01 10.12
N PHE A 404 25.90 7.82 10.84
CA PHE A 404 25.72 7.98 12.28
C PHE A 404 24.41 8.68 12.62
N SER A 405 23.99 9.66 11.81
CA SER A 405 22.70 10.32 11.97
C SER A 405 21.52 9.38 11.78
N MET A 406 21.67 8.32 10.96
CA MET A 406 20.64 7.28 10.77
C MET A 406 20.39 6.43 12.03
N VAL A 407 21.32 6.39 12.95
CA VAL A 407 21.15 5.72 14.26
C VAL A 407 20.57 6.70 15.27
N ILE A 408 21.19 7.89 15.43
CA ILE A 408 20.79 8.88 16.45
C ILE A 408 19.39 9.41 16.22
N GLN A 409 18.92 9.50 14.97
CA GLN A 409 17.57 9.99 14.66
C GLN A 409 16.45 9.25 15.41
N TRP A 410 16.68 8.01 15.84
CA TRP A 410 15.68 7.22 16.56
C TRP A 410 15.37 7.74 17.96
N ILE A 411 16.20 8.65 18.50
CA ILE A 411 15.88 9.43 19.72
C ILE A 411 14.63 10.30 19.50
N LEU A 412 14.31 10.65 18.23
CA LEU A 412 13.10 11.41 17.88
C LEU A 412 11.83 10.56 17.88
N MET A 413 11.94 9.22 17.96
CA MET A 413 10.80 8.31 17.87
C MET A 413 9.64 8.67 18.81
N PRO A 414 9.84 8.95 20.13
CA PRO A 414 8.74 9.33 21.02
C PRO A 414 8.03 10.62 20.58
N VAL A 415 8.82 11.62 20.13
CA VAL A 415 8.28 12.89 19.66
C VAL A 415 7.47 12.68 18.38
N VAL A 416 8.01 11.90 17.44
CA VAL A 416 7.33 11.57 16.18
C VAL A 416 6.04 10.80 16.46
N ALA A 417 6.06 9.84 17.36
CA ALA A 417 4.86 9.06 17.71
C ALA A 417 3.75 9.93 18.32
N ILE A 418 4.10 10.88 19.19
CA ILE A 418 3.12 11.76 19.83
C ILE A 418 2.58 12.83 18.87
N VAL A 419 3.45 13.43 18.03
CA VAL A 419 3.08 14.58 17.20
C VAL A 419 2.43 14.16 15.88
N TYR A 420 2.83 13.02 15.33
CA TYR A 420 2.44 12.61 13.97
C TYR A 420 1.60 11.34 13.90
N GLN A 421 1.58 10.51 14.94
CA GLN A 421 0.87 9.23 14.92
C GLN A 421 -0.29 9.16 15.94
N SER A 422 -0.53 10.25 16.71
CA SER A 422 -1.62 10.34 17.68
C SER A 422 -2.65 11.36 17.28
#